data_0679dc422eb92d0a85e8fdcaabf6c41a
#
_entry.id   0679dc422eb92d0a85e8fdcaabf6c41a
#
_cell.length_a   1.000
_cell.length_b   1.000
_cell.length_c   1.000
_cell.angle_alpha   90.00
_cell.angle_beta   90.00
_cell.angle_gamma   90.00
#
_symmetry.space_group_name_H-M   'P 1'
#
loop_
_entity.id
_entity.type
_entity.pdbx_description
1 polymer ?
#
loop_
_entity_poly.entity_id
_entity_poly.type
_entity_poly.pdbx_seq_one_letter_code
_entity_poly.pdbx_strand_id
1 'polypeptide(L)'
;MSYKVKTIDVFEKQAKRLIKKYVSLKTELFQLVQELKENPEQGTAIGNSCFKIRIAIASKGKGKSGGARIIANIVITDATVYLLSIYDKSEKENLTDKELNELLKAIPK
;
A
#
# COMPACT_ATOMS: atom_id res chain seq x y z
N MET A 1 -21.14 -2.20 0.64
CA MET A 1 -20.50 -3.18 -0.25
C MET A 1 -19.01 -3.29 0.07
N SER A 2 -18.54 -4.51 0.12
CA SER A 2 -17.16 -4.74 0.52
C SER A 2 -16.29 -4.96 -0.73
N TYR A 3 -15.09 -4.40 -0.73
CA TYR A 3 -14.12 -4.58 -1.80
C TYR A 3 -13.19 -5.74 -1.46
N LYS A 4 -12.66 -6.39 -2.49
CA LYS A 4 -11.59 -7.37 -2.33
C LYS A 4 -10.25 -6.62 -2.29
N VAL A 5 -9.31 -7.10 -1.51
CA VAL A 5 -7.96 -6.54 -1.47
C VAL A 5 -6.99 -7.61 -1.94
N LYS A 6 -6.26 -7.30 -3.00
CA LYS A 6 -5.29 -8.22 -3.59
C LYS A 6 -3.93 -7.55 -3.64
N THR A 7 -2.89 -8.34 -3.84
CA THR A 7 -1.52 -7.84 -3.92
C THR A 7 -0.89 -8.26 -5.25
N ILE A 8 0.21 -7.60 -5.60
CA ILE A 8 1.08 -8.04 -6.69
C ILE A 8 2.41 -8.50 -6.09
N ASP A 9 3.20 -9.24 -6.86
CA ASP A 9 4.45 -9.82 -6.36
C ASP A 9 5.41 -8.79 -5.78
N VAL A 10 5.52 -7.63 -6.41
CA VAL A 10 6.39 -6.55 -5.92
C VAL A 10 6.01 -6.15 -4.50
N PHE A 11 4.70 -5.93 -4.26
CA PHE A 11 4.23 -5.58 -2.93
C PHE A 11 4.56 -6.66 -1.91
N GLU A 12 4.32 -7.92 -2.25
CA GLU A 12 4.54 -9.03 -1.32
C GLU A 12 6.01 -9.16 -0.92
N LYS A 13 6.93 -8.99 -1.87
CA LYS A 13 8.37 -9.02 -1.58
C LYS A 13 8.79 -7.87 -0.69
N GLN A 14 8.31 -6.67 -0.98
CA GLN A 14 8.62 -5.48 -0.18
C GLN A 14 8.05 -5.60 1.23
N ALA A 15 6.80 -6.05 1.34
CA ALA A 15 6.14 -6.21 2.63
C ALA A 15 6.86 -7.24 3.49
N LYS A 16 7.26 -8.37 2.89
CA LYS A 16 7.99 -9.42 3.61
C LYS A 16 9.29 -8.89 4.21
N ARG A 17 10.05 -8.10 3.45
CA ARG A 17 11.29 -7.50 3.91
C ARG A 17 11.05 -6.55 5.09
N LEU A 18 10.05 -5.68 4.96
CA LEU A 18 9.74 -4.69 6.00
C LEU A 18 9.14 -5.33 7.24
N ILE A 19 8.35 -6.39 7.11
CA ILE A 19 7.80 -7.10 8.27
C ILE A 19 8.90 -7.72 9.10
N LYS A 20 9.97 -8.21 8.47
CA LYS A 20 11.13 -8.73 9.21
C LYS A 20 11.85 -7.64 9.98
N LYS A 21 11.88 -6.43 9.43
CA LYS A 21 12.55 -5.29 10.04
C LYS A 21 11.71 -4.66 11.16
N TYR A 22 10.39 -4.60 10.98
CA TYR A 22 9.47 -3.95 11.91
C TYR A 22 8.37 -4.94 12.32
N VAL A 23 8.46 -5.45 13.56
CA VAL A 23 7.58 -6.53 14.03
C VAL A 23 6.09 -6.15 14.07
N SER A 24 5.77 -4.87 14.28
CA SER A 24 4.38 -4.44 14.34
C SER A 24 3.71 -4.32 12.97
N LEU A 25 4.50 -4.30 11.88
CA LEU A 25 3.97 -3.99 10.55
C LEU A 25 2.95 -5.01 10.06
N LYS A 26 3.13 -6.28 10.39
CA LYS A 26 2.20 -7.33 9.98
C LYS A 26 0.78 -7.03 10.48
N THR A 27 0.65 -6.64 11.74
CA THR A 27 -0.64 -6.28 12.34
C THR A 27 -1.21 -5.03 11.68
N GLU A 28 -0.36 -4.04 11.45
CA GLU A 28 -0.76 -2.77 10.83
C GLU A 28 -1.27 -2.98 9.41
N LEU A 29 -0.61 -3.83 8.65
CA LEU A 29 -1.06 -4.18 7.30
C LEU A 29 -2.39 -4.94 7.32
N PHE A 30 -2.55 -5.85 8.27
CA PHE A 30 -3.80 -6.59 8.42
C PHE A 30 -4.96 -5.62 8.68
N GLN A 31 -4.77 -4.67 9.59
CA GLN A 31 -5.78 -3.67 9.90
C GLN A 31 -6.11 -2.82 8.67
N LEU A 32 -5.09 -2.39 7.93
CA LEU A 32 -5.32 -1.60 6.71
C LEU A 32 -6.14 -2.38 5.68
N VAL A 33 -5.84 -3.66 5.51
CA VAL A 33 -6.61 -4.50 4.58
C VAL A 33 -8.07 -4.54 4.97
N GLN A 34 -8.37 -4.71 6.27
CA GLN A 34 -9.76 -4.71 6.73
C GLN A 34 -10.45 -3.37 6.49
N GLU A 35 -9.76 -2.26 6.72
CA GLU A 35 -10.29 -0.92 6.47
C GLU A 35 -10.56 -0.68 4.98
N LEU A 36 -9.66 -1.13 4.11
CA LEU A 36 -9.80 -0.96 2.66
C LEU A 36 -10.99 -1.74 2.10
N LYS A 37 -11.36 -2.85 2.71
CA LYS A 37 -12.54 -3.61 2.28
C LYS A 37 -13.82 -2.78 2.41
N GLU A 38 -13.89 -1.94 3.44
CA GLU A 38 -15.06 -1.11 3.69
C GLU A 38 -14.93 0.29 3.11
N ASN A 39 -13.70 0.81 3.06
CA ASN A 39 -13.42 2.16 2.59
C ASN A 39 -12.18 2.14 1.68
N PRO A 40 -12.36 1.83 0.40
CA PRO A 40 -11.22 1.64 -0.52
C PRO A 40 -10.51 2.94 -0.90
N GLU A 41 -11.15 4.10 -0.77
CA GLU A 41 -10.57 5.38 -1.16
C GLU A 41 -9.89 6.06 0.02
N GLN A 42 -8.83 5.46 0.54
CA GLN A 42 -8.05 6.02 1.64
C GLN A 42 -6.77 6.66 1.14
N GLY A 43 -6.34 7.71 1.83
CA GLY A 43 -5.09 8.38 1.51
C GLY A 43 -5.26 9.49 0.51
N THR A 44 -4.20 9.79 -0.23
CA THR A 44 -4.14 10.89 -1.18
C THR A 44 -4.18 10.35 -2.61
N ALA A 45 -5.10 10.84 -3.43
CA ALA A 45 -5.17 10.45 -4.84
C ALA A 45 -3.92 10.96 -5.59
N ILE A 46 -3.30 10.06 -6.36
CA ILE A 46 -2.09 10.38 -7.11
C ILE A 46 -2.23 10.15 -8.62
N GLY A 47 -3.48 9.98 -9.11
CA GLY A 47 -3.77 9.73 -10.51
C GLY A 47 -3.86 8.24 -10.82
N ASN A 48 -4.39 7.90 -12.00
CA ASN A 48 -4.53 6.52 -12.48
C ASN A 48 -5.31 5.62 -11.53
N SER A 49 -6.29 6.19 -10.82
CA SER A 49 -7.08 5.49 -9.80
C SER A 49 -6.22 4.93 -8.67
N CYS A 50 -5.08 5.56 -8.42
CA CYS A 50 -4.15 5.16 -7.37
C CYS A 50 -4.20 6.12 -6.20
N PHE A 51 -3.90 5.59 -5.01
CA PHE A 51 -3.87 6.35 -3.77
C PHE A 51 -2.59 6.05 -3.01
N LYS A 52 -2.03 7.09 -2.39
CA LYS A 52 -0.89 6.95 -1.50
C LYS A 52 -1.39 6.98 -0.06
N ILE A 53 -1.19 5.91 0.66
CA ILE A 53 -1.68 5.73 2.02
C ILE A 53 -0.50 5.78 2.99
N ARG A 54 -0.64 6.60 4.03
CA ARG A 54 0.36 6.71 5.09
C ARG A 54 -0.03 5.80 6.23
N ILE A 55 0.90 4.97 6.70
CA ILE A 55 0.65 4.18 7.90
C ILE A 55 1.79 4.38 8.90
N ALA A 56 1.43 4.43 10.18
CA ALA A 56 2.43 4.43 11.23
C ALA A 56 2.96 3.02 11.42
N ILE A 57 4.23 2.90 11.76
CA ILE A 57 4.82 1.63 12.17
C ILE A 57 5.13 1.75 13.65
N ALA A 58 4.30 1.16 14.51
CA ALA A 58 4.41 1.32 15.96
C ALA A 58 5.80 0.93 16.48
N SER A 59 6.36 -0.16 15.98
CA SER A 59 7.70 -0.61 16.41
C SER A 59 8.82 0.32 15.95
N LYS A 60 8.54 1.26 15.04
CA LYS A 60 9.50 2.28 14.61
C LYS A 60 9.42 3.53 15.49
N GLY A 61 8.25 3.80 16.07
CA GLY A 61 8.07 4.89 17.03
C GLY A 61 7.99 6.30 16.44
N LYS A 62 7.75 6.44 15.14
CA LYS A 62 7.77 7.75 14.47
C LYS A 62 6.44 8.24 13.94
N GLY A 63 5.33 7.58 14.26
CA GLY A 63 4.01 7.94 13.76
C GLY A 63 3.91 7.84 12.24
N LYS A 64 2.85 8.42 11.66
CA LYS A 64 2.58 8.31 10.22
C LYS A 64 3.61 9.02 9.36
N SER A 65 4.15 10.14 9.82
CA SER A 65 5.13 10.91 9.05
C SER A 65 6.43 10.14 8.81
N GLY A 66 6.82 9.29 9.74
CA GLY A 66 8.04 8.49 9.64
C GLY A 66 7.80 7.00 9.42
N GLY A 67 6.55 6.61 9.14
CA GLY A 67 6.20 5.20 8.94
C GLY A 67 6.41 4.72 7.51
N ALA A 68 5.42 4.00 6.99
CA ALA A 68 5.47 3.49 5.63
C ALA A 68 4.47 4.20 4.73
N ARG A 69 4.71 4.07 3.43
CA ARG A 69 3.78 4.51 2.38
C ARG A 69 3.35 3.30 1.57
N ILE A 70 2.06 3.22 1.28
CA ILE A 70 1.50 2.14 0.48
C ILE A 70 0.83 2.76 -0.74
N ILE A 71 1.11 2.19 -1.90
CA ILE A 71 0.46 2.60 -3.14
C ILE A 71 -0.60 1.55 -3.46
N ALA A 72 -1.85 2.00 -3.56
CA ALA A 72 -3.00 1.16 -3.87
C ALA A 72 -3.65 1.63 -5.17
N ASN A 73 -4.22 0.70 -5.93
CA ASN A 73 -5.00 0.99 -7.13
C ASN A 73 -6.40 0.43 -6.97
N ILE A 74 -7.42 1.22 -7.31
CA ILE A 74 -8.82 0.80 -7.20
C ILE A 74 -9.35 0.45 -8.58
N VAL A 75 -9.85 -0.77 -8.74
CA VAL A 75 -10.56 -1.22 -9.94
C VAL A 75 -12.04 -1.32 -9.59
N ILE A 76 -12.79 -0.26 -9.86
CA ILE A 76 -14.19 -0.13 -9.45
C ILE A 76 -15.05 -1.23 -10.07
N THR A 77 -14.85 -1.52 -11.35
CA THR A 77 -15.64 -2.52 -12.07
C THR A 77 -15.55 -3.91 -11.44
N ASP A 78 -14.42 -4.22 -10.82
CA ASP A 78 -14.17 -5.51 -10.18
C ASP A 78 -14.32 -5.45 -8.65
N ALA A 79 -14.66 -4.29 -8.11
CA ALA A 79 -14.71 -4.05 -6.67
C ALA A 79 -13.45 -4.57 -5.97
N THR A 80 -12.29 -4.22 -6.52
CA THR A 80 -10.99 -4.74 -6.05
C THR A 80 -10.01 -3.59 -5.83
N VAL A 81 -9.25 -3.68 -4.73
CA VAL A 81 -8.11 -2.80 -4.45
C VAL A 81 -6.85 -3.65 -4.60
N TYR A 82 -5.92 -3.19 -5.41
CA TYR A 82 -4.61 -3.83 -5.55
C TYR A 82 -3.57 -3.05 -4.76
N LEU A 83 -2.85 -3.72 -3.87
CA LEU A 83 -1.72 -3.13 -3.18
C LEU A 83 -0.49 -3.32 -4.07
N LEU A 84 0.06 -2.21 -4.56
CA LEU A 84 1.10 -2.23 -5.58
C LEU A 84 2.51 -2.13 -4.99
N SER A 85 2.68 -1.31 -3.97
CA SER A 85 4.00 -1.07 -3.40
C SER A 85 3.88 -0.64 -1.95
N ILE A 86 4.88 -1.00 -1.16
CA ILE A 86 5.06 -0.49 0.20
C ILE A 86 6.53 -0.12 0.36
N TYR A 87 6.78 1.06 0.91
CA TYR A 87 8.16 1.47 1.18
C TYR A 87 8.25 2.23 2.49
N ASP A 88 9.42 2.16 3.10
CA ASP A 88 9.74 2.89 4.32
C ASP A 88 10.06 4.33 3.93
N LYS A 89 9.39 5.29 4.57
CA LYS A 89 9.57 6.72 4.29
C LYS A 89 11.03 7.15 4.46
N SER A 90 11.76 6.54 5.39
CA SER A 90 13.16 6.88 5.62
C SER A 90 14.10 6.31 4.55
N GLU A 91 13.69 5.27 3.82
CA GLU A 91 14.49 4.66 2.76
C GLU A 91 14.18 5.25 1.38
N LYS A 92 12.94 5.69 1.18
CA LYS A 92 12.48 6.21 -0.11
C LYS A 92 11.44 7.28 0.15
N GLU A 93 11.63 8.45 -0.43
CA GLU A 93 10.75 9.59 -0.17
C GLU A 93 9.47 9.55 -0.99
N ASN A 94 9.59 9.30 -2.28
CA ASN A 94 8.44 9.27 -3.20
C ASN A 94 8.62 8.22 -4.28
N LEU A 95 7.49 7.81 -4.84
CA LEU A 95 7.46 6.94 -6.01
C LEU A 95 7.47 7.84 -7.26
N THR A 96 8.29 7.50 -8.26
CA THR A 96 8.30 8.24 -9.52
C THR A 96 7.14 7.79 -10.41
N ASP A 97 6.77 8.63 -11.39
CA ASP A 97 5.73 8.28 -12.36
C ASP A 97 6.11 7.03 -13.15
N LYS A 98 7.39 6.88 -13.48
CA LYS A 98 7.87 5.70 -14.18
C LYS A 98 7.69 4.44 -13.34
N GLU A 99 8.02 4.52 -12.05
CA GLU A 99 7.83 3.40 -11.13
C GLU A 99 6.36 3.04 -11.01
N LEU A 100 5.48 4.04 -10.89
CA LEU A 100 4.04 3.81 -10.81
C LEU A 100 3.52 3.12 -12.07
N ASN A 101 3.93 3.58 -13.25
CA ASN A 101 3.51 2.98 -14.51
C ASN A 101 3.94 1.51 -14.61
N GLU A 102 5.14 1.18 -14.14
CA GLU A 102 5.60 -0.21 -14.12
C GLU A 102 4.76 -1.07 -13.18
N LEU A 103 4.38 -0.54 -12.01
CA LEU A 103 3.53 -1.25 -11.07
C LEU A 103 2.15 -1.51 -11.66
N LEU A 104 1.58 -0.53 -12.36
CA LEU A 104 0.26 -0.66 -12.98
C LEU A 104 0.24 -1.76 -14.05
N LYS A 105 1.33 -1.98 -14.75
CA LYS A 105 1.45 -3.06 -15.73
C LYS A 105 1.38 -4.43 -15.10
N ALA A 106 1.72 -4.56 -13.83
CA ALA A 106 1.71 -5.84 -13.13
C ALA A 106 0.33 -6.25 -12.63
N ILE A 107 -0.67 -5.38 -12.74
CA ILE A 107 -2.03 -5.70 -12.32
C ILE A 107 -2.64 -6.70 -13.31
N PRO A 108 -3.18 -7.84 -12.84
CA PRO A 108 -3.84 -8.80 -13.74
C PRO A 108 -5.04 -8.17 -14.43
N LYS A 109 -5.21 -8.51 -15.68
CA LYS A 109 -6.36 -8.04 -16.47
C LYS A 109 -7.42 -9.12 -16.64
#